data_e8474d1149dc1725f8102d291462759e
#
_entry.id   e8474d1149dc1725f8102d291462759e
#
_cell.length_a   1.000
_cell.length_b   1.000
_cell.length_c   1.000
_cell.angle_alpha   90.00
_cell.angle_beta   90.00
_cell.angle_gamma   90.00
#
_symmetry.space_group_name_H-M   'P 1'
#
loop_
_entity.id
_entity.type
_entity.pdbx_description
1 polymer ?
#
loop_
_entity_poly.entity_id
_entity_poly.type
_entity_poly.pdbx_seq_one_letter_code
_entity_poly.pdbx_strand_id
1 'polypeptide(L)'
;MKHFAKIDDNNIVLRVDCVDDSIATDEAAGQAHLAEHSGYPADKWIMTDANTHRNASLNGGTPFRGNYAAIGYEWDSANNVFWPPKGNHPDSWVKNSTTADWESPAGLIPAIDDAEKLTHFYKWNETDGTWDKTAFPTPIPQSDYDAAEDKDEILGRKR
;
A
#
# COMPACT_ATOMS: atom_id res chain seq x y z
N MET A 1 3.61 -21.04 -5.74
CA MET A 1 4.75 -20.12 -5.97
C MET A 1 4.85 -19.18 -4.79
N LYS A 2 6.02 -19.07 -4.18
CA LYS A 2 6.34 -18.06 -3.16
C LYS A 2 7.13 -16.92 -3.79
N HIS A 3 6.90 -15.71 -3.30
CA HIS A 3 7.48 -14.48 -3.85
C HIS A 3 8.52 -13.93 -2.87
N PHE A 4 9.63 -13.42 -3.40
CA PHE A 4 10.72 -12.87 -2.62
C PHE A 4 11.17 -11.53 -3.20
N ALA A 5 11.16 -10.51 -2.37
CA ALA A 5 11.70 -9.21 -2.71
C ALA A 5 13.21 -9.20 -2.50
N LYS A 6 13.97 -8.84 -3.54
CA LYS A 6 15.40 -8.54 -3.43
C LYS A 6 15.55 -7.10 -2.94
N ILE A 7 16.25 -6.90 -1.82
CA ILE A 7 16.51 -5.58 -1.25
C ILE A 7 17.97 -5.19 -1.33
N ASP A 8 18.25 -3.88 -1.45
CA ASP A 8 19.59 -3.32 -1.36
C ASP A 8 20.04 -3.11 0.10
N ASP A 9 21.19 -2.47 0.30
CA ASP A 9 21.73 -2.17 1.64
C ASP A 9 20.94 -1.10 2.40
N ASN A 10 20.08 -0.35 1.71
CA ASN A 10 19.14 0.60 2.30
C ASN A 10 17.74 -0.01 2.52
N ASN A 11 17.61 -1.34 2.34
CA ASN A 11 16.35 -2.07 2.41
C ASN A 11 15.32 -1.69 1.34
N ILE A 12 15.75 -1.09 0.23
CA ILE A 12 14.87 -0.75 -0.89
C ILE A 12 14.73 -1.94 -1.84
N VAL A 13 13.51 -2.27 -2.20
CA VAL A 13 13.18 -3.36 -3.11
C VAL A 13 13.66 -3.05 -4.52
N LEU A 14 14.52 -3.92 -5.05
CA LEU A 14 15.08 -3.83 -6.39
C LEU A 14 14.26 -4.62 -7.42
N ARG A 15 13.71 -5.76 -7.00
CA ARG A 15 12.83 -6.62 -7.80
C ARG A 15 12.13 -7.65 -6.93
N VAL A 16 11.15 -8.38 -7.49
CA VAL A 16 10.50 -9.52 -6.85
C VAL A 16 10.64 -10.74 -7.76
N ASP A 17 11.15 -11.83 -7.21
CA ASP A 17 11.31 -13.11 -7.90
C ASP A 17 10.36 -14.15 -7.30
N CYS A 18 9.99 -15.15 -8.11
CA CYS A 18 9.15 -16.27 -7.71
C CYS A 18 9.96 -17.55 -7.59
N VAL A 19 9.68 -18.34 -6.56
CA VAL A 19 10.27 -19.66 -6.34
C VAL A 19 9.16 -20.69 -6.20
N ASP A 20 9.34 -21.86 -6.81
CA ASP A 20 8.37 -22.94 -6.69
C ASP A 20 8.19 -23.39 -5.23
N ASP A 21 6.95 -23.72 -4.84
CA ASP A 21 6.63 -24.13 -3.47
C ASP A 21 7.36 -25.41 -3.02
N SER A 22 7.71 -26.27 -3.98
CA SER A 22 8.49 -27.49 -3.70
C SER A 22 9.95 -27.20 -3.33
N ILE A 23 10.47 -26.03 -3.75
CA ILE A 23 11.82 -25.53 -3.44
C ILE A 23 11.76 -24.63 -2.20
N ALA A 24 10.91 -23.63 -2.23
CA ALA A 24 10.68 -22.71 -1.11
C ALA A 24 9.67 -23.30 -0.12
N THR A 25 10.04 -24.39 0.55
CA THR A 25 9.21 -25.02 1.58
C THR A 25 8.96 -24.09 2.77
N ASP A 26 9.93 -23.20 3.04
CA ASP A 26 9.85 -22.08 3.95
C ASP A 26 10.65 -20.88 3.40
N GLU A 27 10.73 -19.80 4.17
CA GLU A 27 11.46 -18.59 3.74
C GLU A 27 12.97 -18.85 3.61
N ALA A 28 13.56 -19.60 4.54
CA ALA A 28 15.00 -19.87 4.54
C ALA A 28 15.42 -20.71 3.32
N ALA A 29 14.62 -21.70 2.95
CA ALA A 29 14.86 -22.52 1.76
C ALA A 29 14.79 -21.69 0.47
N GLY A 30 13.80 -20.80 0.35
CA GLY A 30 13.69 -19.88 -0.78
C GLY A 30 14.84 -18.87 -0.87
N GLN A 31 15.26 -18.33 0.26
CA GLN A 31 16.42 -17.44 0.37
C GLN A 31 17.72 -18.13 -0.07
N ALA A 32 17.95 -19.35 0.40
CA ALA A 32 19.13 -20.14 0.04
C ALA A 32 19.17 -20.43 -1.47
N HIS A 33 18.03 -20.84 -2.04
CA HIS A 33 17.90 -21.10 -3.48
C HIS A 33 18.22 -19.85 -4.31
N LEU A 34 17.65 -18.71 -3.95
CA LEU A 34 17.86 -17.46 -4.66
C LEU A 34 19.31 -16.95 -4.51
N ALA A 35 19.91 -17.11 -3.34
CA ALA A 35 21.30 -16.76 -3.12
C ALA A 35 22.25 -17.59 -3.99
N GLU A 36 22.05 -18.91 -4.04
CA GLU A 36 22.84 -19.83 -4.85
C GLU A 36 22.79 -19.46 -6.35
N HIS A 37 21.59 -19.15 -6.88
CA HIS A 37 21.39 -18.89 -8.29
C HIS A 37 21.71 -17.47 -8.72
N SER A 38 21.60 -16.49 -7.82
CA SER A 38 21.86 -15.09 -8.14
C SER A 38 23.23 -14.59 -7.72
N GLY A 39 23.92 -15.28 -6.81
CA GLY A 39 25.13 -14.79 -6.15
C GLY A 39 24.88 -13.61 -5.20
N TYR A 40 23.62 -13.32 -4.89
CA TYR A 40 23.25 -12.23 -3.98
C TYR A 40 22.97 -12.77 -2.56
N PRO A 41 23.30 -12.03 -1.47
CA PRO A 41 23.18 -12.56 -0.11
C PRO A 41 21.75 -13.06 0.22
N ALA A 42 21.66 -14.19 0.92
CA ALA A 42 20.39 -14.81 1.25
C ALA A 42 19.49 -13.93 2.13
N ASP A 43 20.07 -13.21 3.08
CA ASP A 43 19.39 -12.30 3.99
C ASP A 43 18.84 -11.02 3.30
N LYS A 44 19.17 -10.82 2.03
CA LYS A 44 18.63 -9.75 1.18
C LYS A 44 17.44 -10.18 0.33
N TRP A 45 16.95 -11.40 0.52
CA TRP A 45 15.74 -11.91 -0.12
C TRP A 45 14.64 -12.07 0.92
N ILE A 46 13.64 -11.21 0.90
CA ILE A 46 12.58 -11.14 1.91
C ILE A 46 11.28 -11.67 1.30
N MET A 47 10.69 -12.70 1.91
CA MET A 47 9.44 -13.27 1.41
C MET A 47 8.31 -12.25 1.48
N THR A 48 7.45 -12.21 0.46
CA THR A 48 6.28 -11.33 0.34
C THR A 48 5.09 -12.11 -0.21
N ASP A 49 3.87 -11.60 -0.03
CA ASP A 49 2.64 -12.27 -0.48
C ASP A 49 1.83 -11.38 -1.42
N ALA A 50 1.61 -11.90 -2.64
CA ALA A 50 0.88 -11.20 -3.69
C ALA A 50 -0.59 -10.88 -3.34
N ASN A 51 -1.15 -11.53 -2.32
CA ASN A 51 -2.52 -11.29 -1.87
C ASN A 51 -2.62 -10.26 -0.74
N THR A 52 -1.53 -9.63 -0.35
CA THR A 52 -1.54 -8.63 0.72
C THR A 52 -1.41 -7.22 0.19
N HIS A 53 -2.34 -6.35 0.56
CA HIS A 53 -2.32 -4.93 0.24
C HIS A 53 -2.91 -4.11 1.38
N ARG A 54 -2.17 -3.09 1.86
CA ARG A 54 -2.58 -2.18 2.94
C ARG A 54 -3.10 -2.93 4.18
N ASN A 55 -2.34 -3.94 4.60
CA ASN A 55 -2.67 -4.81 5.72
C ASN A 55 -4.00 -5.55 5.61
N ALA A 56 -4.52 -5.71 4.37
CA ALA A 56 -5.67 -6.52 4.06
C ALA A 56 -5.29 -7.66 3.11
N SER A 57 -6.00 -8.79 3.21
CA SER A 57 -5.83 -9.92 2.31
C SER A 57 -6.88 -9.88 1.20
N LEU A 58 -6.43 -9.93 -0.06
CA LEU A 58 -7.29 -9.91 -1.24
C LEU A 58 -8.10 -11.21 -1.43
N ASN A 59 -7.69 -12.30 -0.78
CA ASN A 59 -8.35 -13.62 -0.85
C ASN A 59 -8.99 -14.07 0.46
N GLY A 60 -9.15 -13.16 1.43
CA GLY A 60 -9.75 -13.44 2.74
C GLY A 60 -8.84 -14.19 3.72
N GLY A 61 -7.58 -14.39 3.39
CA GLY A 61 -6.57 -14.97 4.30
C GLY A 61 -6.03 -13.96 5.31
N THR A 62 -4.92 -14.31 5.95
CA THR A 62 -4.20 -13.41 6.84
C THR A 62 -3.23 -12.53 6.05
N PRO A 63 -3.25 -11.20 6.22
CA PRO A 63 -2.27 -10.32 5.60
C PRO A 63 -0.84 -10.67 6.01
N PHE A 64 0.10 -10.54 5.09
CA PHE A 64 1.50 -10.86 5.32
C PHE A 64 2.40 -9.66 5.01
N ARG A 65 3.11 -9.14 6.02
CA ARG A 65 4.08 -8.04 5.90
C ARG A 65 3.54 -6.75 5.28
N GLY A 66 2.29 -6.44 5.60
CA GLY A 66 1.64 -5.17 5.26
C GLY A 66 1.26 -5.01 3.79
N ASN A 67 2.20 -5.25 2.88
CA ASN A 67 1.98 -5.13 1.44
C ASN A 67 2.74 -6.19 0.66
N TYR A 68 2.22 -6.52 -0.53
CA TYR A 68 3.04 -7.14 -1.57
C TYR A 68 4.15 -6.18 -1.98
N ALA A 69 5.38 -6.66 -1.91
CA ALA A 69 6.54 -5.85 -2.25
C ALA A 69 6.54 -5.46 -3.74
N ALA A 70 6.92 -4.22 -4.01
CA ALA A 70 7.15 -3.72 -5.37
C ALA A 70 8.46 -2.94 -5.43
N ILE A 71 8.99 -2.73 -6.63
CA ILE A 71 10.22 -1.96 -6.84
C ILE A 71 10.09 -0.57 -6.20
N GLY A 72 11.09 -0.17 -5.43
CA GLY A 72 11.10 1.10 -4.69
C GLY A 72 10.43 1.07 -3.32
N TYR A 73 9.76 -0.03 -2.93
CA TYR A 73 9.26 -0.20 -1.55
C TYR A 73 10.43 -0.35 -0.58
N GLU A 74 10.24 0.09 0.64
CA GLU A 74 11.19 -0.06 1.74
C GLU A 74 10.79 -1.22 2.64
N TRP A 75 11.71 -2.16 2.88
CA TRP A 75 11.51 -3.21 3.88
C TRP A 75 11.86 -2.71 5.27
N ASP A 76 10.87 -2.70 6.16
CA ASP A 76 11.01 -2.36 7.57
C ASP A 76 10.91 -3.63 8.42
N SER A 77 12.05 -4.16 8.82
CA SER A 77 12.12 -5.39 9.61
C SER A 77 11.59 -5.21 11.04
N ALA A 78 11.69 -4.01 11.60
CA ALA A 78 11.22 -3.72 12.96
C ALA A 78 9.70 -3.76 13.06
N ASN A 79 9.02 -3.24 12.04
CA ASN A 79 7.55 -3.25 11.94
C ASN A 79 7.02 -4.42 11.12
N ASN A 80 7.90 -5.21 10.49
CA ASN A 80 7.54 -6.32 9.61
C ASN A 80 6.62 -5.90 8.46
N VAL A 81 6.96 -4.80 7.77
CA VAL A 81 6.14 -4.16 6.73
C VAL A 81 6.98 -3.78 5.52
N PHE A 82 6.44 -4.00 4.31
CA PHE A 82 6.89 -3.35 3.09
C PHE A 82 6.14 -2.02 2.91
N TRP A 83 6.87 -0.90 3.05
CA TRP A 83 6.29 0.43 2.89
C TRP A 83 6.34 0.90 1.44
N PRO A 84 5.21 1.37 0.88
CA PRO A 84 5.25 2.05 -0.41
C PRO A 84 6.07 3.33 -0.33
N PRO A 85 6.69 3.79 -1.43
CA PRO A 85 7.31 5.11 -1.47
C PRO A 85 6.30 6.18 -1.07
N LYS A 86 6.76 7.23 -0.38
CA LYS A 86 5.89 8.35 0.01
C LYS A 86 5.22 9.01 -1.20
N GLY A 87 5.93 9.05 -2.34
CA GLY A 87 5.39 9.58 -3.60
C GLY A 87 4.88 11.01 -3.46
N ASN A 88 3.64 11.24 -3.91
CA ASN A 88 2.99 12.56 -3.88
C ASN A 88 2.17 12.80 -2.61
N HIS A 89 2.30 11.95 -1.58
CA HIS A 89 1.66 12.24 -0.30
C HIS A 89 2.21 13.54 0.31
N PRO A 90 1.36 14.30 1.03
CA PRO A 90 1.80 15.52 1.72
C PRO A 90 3.00 15.28 2.66
N ASP A 91 3.82 16.29 2.86
CA ASP A 91 5.05 16.17 3.64
C ASP A 91 4.81 15.79 5.10
N SER A 92 3.69 16.24 5.68
CA SER A 92 3.29 15.93 7.05
C SER A 92 2.84 14.48 7.27
N TRP A 93 2.51 13.73 6.18
CA TRP A 93 2.00 12.37 6.32
C TRP A 93 3.08 11.41 6.82
N VAL A 94 2.66 10.48 7.67
CA VAL A 94 3.53 9.54 8.37
C VAL A 94 3.14 8.08 8.07
N LYS A 95 4.08 7.17 8.27
CA LYS A 95 3.83 5.73 8.14
C LYS A 95 2.85 5.27 9.23
N ASN A 96 1.78 4.59 8.84
CA ASN A 96 0.80 3.99 9.74
C ASN A 96 0.85 2.46 9.64
N SER A 97 1.35 1.79 10.67
CA SER A 97 1.50 0.33 10.68
C SER A 97 0.17 -0.43 10.67
N THR A 98 -0.94 0.20 11.06
CA THR A 98 -2.27 -0.41 11.01
C THR A 98 -2.75 -0.56 9.57
N THR A 99 -2.46 0.42 8.72
CA THR A 99 -2.85 0.41 7.30
C THR A 99 -1.71 0.01 6.37
N ALA A 100 -0.48 -0.10 6.89
CA ALA A 100 0.75 -0.32 6.12
C ALA A 100 0.91 0.71 4.97
N ASP A 101 0.51 1.95 5.20
CA ASP A 101 0.55 3.03 4.23
C ASP A 101 0.85 4.37 4.89
N TRP A 102 1.02 5.42 4.09
CA TRP A 102 1.19 6.80 4.54
C TRP A 102 -0.19 7.40 4.86
N GLU A 103 -0.32 7.96 6.03
CA GLU A 103 -1.58 8.56 6.52
C GLU A 103 -1.33 9.96 7.08
N SER A 104 -2.36 10.80 7.05
CA SER A 104 -2.29 12.10 7.67
C SER A 104 -2.11 11.99 9.19
N PRO A 105 -1.40 12.93 9.84
CA PRO A 105 -1.30 12.95 11.30
C PRO A 105 -2.64 13.19 12.01
N ALA A 106 -3.66 13.72 11.29
CA ALA A 106 -5.02 13.88 11.80
C ALA A 106 -5.88 12.60 11.64
N GLY A 107 -5.28 11.50 11.18
CA GLY A 107 -5.97 10.24 10.95
C GLY A 107 -6.58 10.11 9.56
N LEU A 108 -7.47 9.14 9.41
CA LEU A 108 -8.11 8.85 8.12
C LEU A 108 -9.02 10.01 7.68
N ILE A 109 -9.24 10.09 6.36
CA ILE A 109 -10.21 11.03 5.78
C ILE A 109 -11.58 10.83 6.45
N PRO A 110 -12.22 11.90 6.95
CA PRO A 110 -13.54 11.77 7.57
C PRO A 110 -14.58 11.22 6.59
N ALA A 111 -15.54 10.47 7.12
CA ALA A 111 -16.71 10.08 6.33
C ALA A 111 -17.53 11.30 5.92
N ILE A 112 -18.12 11.24 4.73
CA ILE A 112 -19.06 12.25 4.25
C ILE A 112 -20.43 11.65 4.14
N ASP A 113 -21.47 12.41 4.55
CA ASP A 113 -22.85 11.96 4.53
C ASP A 113 -23.34 11.73 3.09
N ASP A 114 -24.26 10.77 2.93
CA ASP A 114 -24.84 10.46 1.62
C ASP A 114 -25.52 11.66 0.96
N ALA A 115 -26.08 12.59 1.73
CA ALA A 115 -26.69 13.81 1.24
C ALA A 115 -25.66 14.80 0.63
N GLU A 116 -24.40 14.73 1.06
CA GLU A 116 -23.35 15.67 0.66
C GLU A 116 -22.29 15.07 -0.27
N LYS A 117 -22.28 13.74 -0.46
CA LYS A 117 -21.22 13.05 -1.24
C LYS A 117 -21.07 13.50 -2.69
N LEU A 118 -22.14 14.06 -3.28
CA LEU A 118 -22.14 14.59 -4.66
C LEU A 118 -21.82 16.09 -4.74
N THR A 119 -21.74 16.75 -3.60
CA THR A 119 -21.55 18.22 -3.53
C THR A 119 -20.25 18.60 -2.81
N HIS A 120 -19.72 17.73 -1.94
CA HIS A 120 -18.55 18.02 -1.13
C HIS A 120 -17.57 16.83 -1.13
N PHE A 121 -16.30 17.16 -0.82
CA PHE A 121 -15.22 16.22 -0.55
C PHE A 121 -14.34 16.77 0.57
N TYR A 122 -13.50 15.90 1.15
CA TYR A 122 -12.45 16.35 2.07
C TYR A 122 -11.13 16.50 1.35
N LYS A 123 -10.45 17.64 1.59
CA LYS A 123 -9.12 17.94 1.11
C LYS A 123 -8.18 18.10 2.30
N TRP A 124 -6.99 17.55 2.19
CA TRP A 124 -5.95 17.76 3.19
C TRP A 124 -5.43 19.19 3.14
N ASN A 125 -5.39 19.85 4.29
CA ASN A 125 -4.81 21.16 4.50
C ASN A 125 -3.46 21.01 5.18
N GLU A 126 -2.38 21.09 4.42
CA GLU A 126 -1.02 20.91 4.92
C GLU A 126 -0.61 22.00 5.92
N THR A 127 -1.13 23.22 5.76
CA THR A 127 -0.79 24.36 6.62
C THR A 127 -1.38 24.20 8.02
N ASP A 128 -2.65 23.80 8.08
CA ASP A 128 -3.39 23.69 9.35
C ASP A 128 -3.36 22.26 9.92
N GLY A 129 -2.91 21.28 9.14
CA GLY A 129 -2.87 19.88 9.55
C GLY A 129 -4.27 19.29 9.73
N THR A 130 -5.24 19.67 8.90
CA THR A 130 -6.65 19.28 9.02
C THR A 130 -7.24 18.76 7.71
N TRP A 131 -8.33 18.02 7.82
CA TRP A 131 -9.20 17.68 6.71
C TRP A 131 -10.27 18.73 6.53
N ASP A 132 -10.19 19.53 5.47
CA ASP A 132 -11.14 20.58 5.17
C ASP A 132 -12.25 20.06 4.25
N LYS A 133 -13.52 20.19 4.70
CA LYS A 133 -14.68 19.90 3.85
C LYS A 133 -14.82 21.00 2.80
N THR A 134 -14.73 20.63 1.53
CA THR A 134 -14.69 21.53 0.39
C THR A 134 -15.81 21.18 -0.59
N ALA A 135 -16.50 22.18 -1.12
CA ALA A 135 -17.51 21.96 -2.15
C ALA A 135 -16.84 21.63 -3.50
N PHE A 136 -17.42 20.71 -4.27
CA PHE A 136 -17.05 20.55 -5.68
C PHE A 136 -17.36 21.85 -6.44
N PRO A 137 -16.48 22.28 -7.37
CA PRO A 137 -16.77 23.42 -8.24
C PRO A 137 -18.08 23.28 -9.01
N THR A 138 -18.39 22.04 -9.40
CA THR A 138 -19.66 21.63 -10.00
C THR A 138 -20.12 20.38 -9.29
N PRO A 139 -21.33 20.36 -8.69
CA PRO A 139 -21.87 19.15 -8.08
C PRO A 139 -21.93 18.00 -9.09
N ILE A 140 -21.66 16.78 -8.62
CA ILE A 140 -21.74 15.58 -9.46
C ILE A 140 -23.22 15.22 -9.68
N PRO A 141 -23.71 15.16 -10.94
CA PRO A 141 -25.08 14.72 -11.21
C PRO A 141 -25.32 13.30 -10.67
N GLN A 142 -26.49 13.07 -10.08
CA GLN A 142 -26.87 11.75 -9.57
C GLN A 142 -26.79 10.66 -10.64
N SER A 143 -27.20 11.02 -11.88
CA SER A 143 -27.13 10.10 -13.04
C SER A 143 -25.70 9.63 -13.34
N ASP A 144 -24.71 10.53 -13.22
CA ASP A 144 -23.31 10.22 -13.48
C ASP A 144 -22.73 9.33 -12.39
N TYR A 145 -23.11 9.62 -11.13
CA TYR A 145 -22.77 8.78 -10.00
C TYR A 145 -23.36 7.36 -10.13
N ASP A 146 -24.65 7.25 -10.50
CA ASP A 146 -25.33 5.95 -10.63
C ASP A 146 -24.71 5.12 -11.78
N ALA A 147 -24.32 5.77 -12.86
CA ALA A 147 -23.69 5.14 -14.03
C ALA A 147 -22.20 4.79 -13.82
N ALA A 148 -21.53 5.36 -12.81
CA ALA A 148 -20.11 5.11 -12.59
C ALA A 148 -19.86 3.66 -12.14
N GLU A 149 -18.92 2.98 -12.78
CA GLU A 149 -18.44 1.66 -12.38
C GLU A 149 -17.68 1.70 -11.05
N ASP A 150 -16.83 2.72 -10.88
CA ASP A 150 -16.10 2.98 -9.66
C ASP A 150 -16.62 4.26 -8.98
N LYS A 151 -17.39 4.08 -7.91
CA LYS A 151 -17.99 5.18 -7.14
C LYS A 151 -16.93 6.05 -6.43
N ASP A 152 -15.83 5.45 -6.01
CA ASP A 152 -14.76 6.18 -5.32
C ASP A 152 -13.96 7.04 -6.29
N GLU A 153 -13.80 6.59 -7.54
CA GLU A 153 -13.12 7.38 -8.56
C GLU A 153 -13.90 8.65 -8.91
N ILE A 154 -15.21 8.56 -9.16
CA ILE A 154 -16.03 9.73 -9.50
C ILE A 154 -16.13 10.73 -8.33
N LEU A 155 -16.04 10.24 -7.08
CA LEU A 155 -16.01 11.07 -5.87
C LEU A 155 -14.61 11.62 -5.55
N GLY A 156 -13.59 11.30 -6.38
CA GLY A 156 -12.20 11.72 -6.16
C GLY A 156 -11.56 11.08 -4.92
N ARG A 157 -12.05 9.91 -4.47
CA ARG A 157 -11.59 9.21 -3.26
C ARG A 157 -10.59 8.11 -3.55
N LYS A 158 -10.31 7.81 -4.83
CA LYS A 158 -9.34 6.79 -5.20
C LYS A 158 -7.94 7.27 -4.86
N ARG A 159 -7.23 6.48 -4.07
CA ARG A 159 -5.83 6.70 -3.67
C ARG A 159 -4.87 5.84 -4.50
#